data_f5ceb4c610bf87d8d35ce7eea749afff
#
_entry.id   f5ceb4c610bf87d8d35ce7eea749afff
#
_cell.length_a   1.000
_cell.length_b   1.000
_cell.length_c   1.000
_cell.angle_alpha   90.00
_cell.angle_beta   90.00
_cell.angle_gamma   90.00
#
_symmetry.space_group_name_H-M   'P 1'
#
loop_
_entity.id
_entity.type
_entity.pdbx_description
1 polymer ?
#
loop_
_entity_poly.entity_id
_entity_poly.type
_entity_poly.pdbx_seq_one_letter_code
_entity_poly.pdbx_strand_id
1 'polypeptide(L)'
;KNRLISLDSPDDVADALSRQAAAVREKIDRLTESLNAIEMLKSEVLQIQTVDFKKYADIIVNFHMNNEYYWLIKHFDDSLLDNIRSRFDEESGTIFMEKYNCLNEEAIELSEKGVPPEDEKAQVLAEKFWTLITEFTGGDISILQELIEFGKFEGIDNDWVQKQAEVNAYLDPALEIYFSRMGINPFVEGEL
;
A
#
# COMPACT_ATOMS: atom_id res chain seq x y z
N LYS A 1 13.32 -13.34 -17.74
CA LYS A 1 13.18 -14.37 -18.80
C LYS A 1 12.02 -13.94 -19.68
N ASN A 2 12.28 -13.35 -20.85
CA ASN A 2 11.26 -13.10 -21.87
C ASN A 2 10.66 -14.45 -22.27
N ARG A 3 9.43 -14.73 -21.85
CA ARG A 3 8.64 -15.78 -22.46
C ARG A 3 8.30 -15.31 -23.87
N LEU A 4 8.93 -15.87 -24.86
CA LEU A 4 8.47 -15.81 -26.25
C LEU A 4 7.07 -16.45 -26.24
N ILE A 5 6.04 -15.61 -26.46
CA ILE A 5 4.68 -16.09 -26.72
C ILE A 5 4.76 -16.69 -28.12
N SER A 6 4.54 -18.01 -28.21
CA SER A 6 4.39 -18.66 -29.50
C SER A 6 3.08 -18.15 -30.11
N LEU A 7 3.19 -17.42 -31.21
CA LEU A 7 2.05 -16.87 -31.98
C LEU A 7 1.91 -17.72 -33.24
N ASP A 8 1.42 -18.94 -33.07
CA ASP A 8 1.42 -19.93 -34.15
C ASP A 8 0.11 -19.96 -34.96
N SER A 9 -0.91 -19.22 -34.47
CA SER A 9 -2.22 -19.09 -35.13
C SER A 9 -2.79 -17.68 -35.08
N PRO A 10 -3.70 -17.31 -35.98
CA PRO A 10 -4.44 -16.04 -35.89
C PRO A 10 -5.18 -15.85 -34.55
N ASP A 11 -5.65 -16.96 -33.96
CA ASP A 11 -6.37 -16.95 -32.69
C ASP A 11 -5.43 -16.59 -31.52
N ASP A 12 -4.21 -17.12 -31.53
CA ASP A 12 -3.19 -16.77 -30.53
C ASP A 12 -2.82 -15.28 -30.58
N VAL A 13 -2.76 -14.72 -31.79
CA VAL A 13 -2.52 -13.29 -31.99
C VAL A 13 -3.70 -12.46 -31.48
N ALA A 14 -4.94 -12.86 -31.78
CA ALA A 14 -6.15 -12.19 -31.31
C ALA A 14 -6.26 -12.21 -29.80
N ASP A 15 -5.95 -13.34 -29.16
CA ASP A 15 -5.92 -13.48 -27.72
C ASP A 15 -4.82 -12.61 -27.07
N ALA A 16 -3.64 -12.55 -27.67
CA ALA A 16 -2.56 -11.70 -27.18
C ALA A 16 -2.94 -10.21 -27.26
N LEU A 17 -3.55 -9.78 -28.37
CA LEU A 17 -4.05 -8.43 -28.55
C LEU A 17 -5.19 -8.11 -27.57
N SER A 18 -6.07 -9.06 -27.30
CA SER A 18 -7.16 -8.91 -26.32
C SER A 18 -6.62 -8.70 -24.93
N ARG A 19 -5.62 -9.46 -24.51
CA ARG A 19 -4.92 -9.26 -23.20
C ARG A 19 -4.24 -7.89 -23.13
N GLN A 20 -3.58 -7.46 -24.20
CA GLN A 20 -2.98 -6.12 -24.25
C GLN A 20 -4.04 -5.01 -24.18
N ALA A 21 -5.17 -5.18 -24.85
CA ALA A 21 -6.27 -4.23 -24.78
C ALA A 21 -6.87 -4.15 -23.36
N ALA A 22 -7.00 -5.28 -22.67
CA ALA A 22 -7.45 -5.32 -21.28
C ALA A 22 -6.48 -4.57 -20.34
N ALA A 23 -5.18 -4.82 -20.45
CA ALA A 23 -4.17 -4.14 -19.66
C ALA A 23 -4.12 -2.62 -19.92
N VAL A 24 -4.36 -2.20 -21.17
CA VAL A 24 -4.46 -0.76 -21.51
C VAL A 24 -5.72 -0.14 -20.91
N ARG A 25 -6.87 -0.83 -20.93
CA ARG A 25 -8.10 -0.34 -20.30
C ARG A 25 -7.90 -0.14 -18.81
N GLU A 26 -7.37 -1.13 -18.10
CA GLU A 26 -7.04 -1.03 -16.68
C GLU A 26 -6.13 0.17 -16.38
N LYS A 27 -5.13 0.42 -17.24
CA LYS A 27 -4.28 1.61 -17.12
C LYS A 27 -5.03 2.92 -17.34
N ILE A 28 -5.97 2.95 -18.28
CA ILE A 28 -6.83 4.11 -18.55
C ILE A 28 -7.73 4.37 -17.33
N ASP A 29 -8.33 3.34 -16.77
CA ASP A 29 -9.20 3.45 -15.60
C ASP A 29 -8.42 4.04 -14.40
N ARG A 30 -7.25 3.51 -14.08
CA ARG A 30 -6.37 4.05 -13.03
C ARG A 30 -5.96 5.51 -13.27
N LEU A 31 -5.61 5.86 -14.50
CA LEU A 31 -5.27 7.25 -14.85
C LEU A 31 -6.47 8.19 -14.74
N THR A 32 -7.68 7.70 -15.03
CA THR A 32 -8.91 8.47 -14.90
C THR A 32 -9.23 8.73 -13.42
N GLU A 33 -9.08 7.75 -12.56
CA GLU A 33 -9.21 7.89 -11.10
C GLU A 33 -8.21 8.91 -10.55
N SER A 34 -6.95 8.79 -10.97
CA SER A 34 -5.89 9.74 -10.59
C SER A 34 -6.22 11.17 -11.04
N LEU A 35 -6.74 11.35 -12.25
CA LEU A 35 -7.14 12.66 -12.76
C LEU A 35 -8.28 13.25 -11.91
N ASN A 36 -9.30 12.45 -11.60
CA ASN A 36 -10.43 12.87 -10.78
C ASN A 36 -9.94 13.31 -9.38
N ALA A 37 -9.03 12.57 -8.78
CA ALA A 37 -8.47 12.90 -7.48
C ALA A 37 -7.66 14.21 -7.50
N ILE A 38 -6.88 14.47 -8.56
CA ILE A 38 -6.18 15.76 -8.76
C ILE A 38 -7.18 16.91 -8.87
N GLU A 39 -8.25 16.74 -9.64
CA GLU A 39 -9.27 17.77 -9.82
C GLU A 39 -10.00 18.05 -8.50
N MET A 40 -10.26 17.03 -7.69
CA MET A 40 -10.81 17.21 -6.34
C MET A 40 -9.84 17.98 -5.44
N LEU A 41 -8.57 17.61 -5.37
CA LEU A 41 -7.55 18.32 -4.60
C LEU A 41 -7.41 19.78 -5.06
N LYS A 42 -7.42 20.01 -6.37
CA LYS A 42 -7.40 21.38 -6.92
C LYS A 42 -8.61 22.19 -6.48
N SER A 43 -9.80 21.59 -6.49
CA SER A 43 -11.03 22.25 -6.05
C SER A 43 -10.99 22.56 -4.55
N GLU A 44 -10.46 21.64 -3.75
CA GLU A 44 -10.25 21.82 -2.31
C GLU A 44 -9.33 23.02 -2.03
N VAL A 45 -8.17 23.08 -2.69
CA VAL A 45 -7.20 24.18 -2.57
C VAL A 45 -7.82 25.53 -2.92
N LEU A 46 -8.68 25.57 -3.95
CA LEU A 46 -9.35 26.82 -4.36
C LEU A 46 -10.45 27.28 -3.39
N GLN A 47 -10.98 26.39 -2.55
CA GLN A 47 -12.04 26.69 -1.57
C GLN A 47 -11.49 27.02 -0.18
N ILE A 48 -10.29 26.54 0.16
CA ILE A 48 -9.67 26.73 1.47
C ILE A 48 -8.90 28.06 1.49
N GLN A 49 -9.17 28.90 2.47
CA GLN A 49 -8.48 30.20 2.64
C GLN A 49 -7.04 30.06 3.17
N THR A 50 -6.72 28.92 3.79
CA THR A 50 -5.40 28.61 4.33
C THR A 50 -4.99 27.21 3.85
N VAL A 51 -3.93 27.14 3.04
CA VAL A 51 -3.41 25.88 2.45
C VAL A 51 -2.12 25.51 3.17
N ASP A 52 -2.02 24.27 3.63
CA ASP A 52 -0.76 23.71 4.06
C ASP A 52 0.07 23.34 2.81
N PHE A 53 0.87 24.30 2.36
CA PHE A 53 1.70 24.14 1.16
C PHE A 53 2.67 22.96 1.25
N LYS A 54 3.10 22.59 2.48
CA LYS A 54 4.04 21.49 2.70
C LYS A 54 3.36 20.15 2.38
N LYS A 55 2.17 19.91 2.95
CA LYS A 55 1.39 18.69 2.66
C LYS A 55 1.02 18.54 1.19
N TYR A 56 0.59 19.62 0.56
CA TYR A 56 0.26 19.58 -0.88
C TYR A 56 1.49 19.35 -1.76
N ALA A 57 2.67 19.84 -1.37
CA ALA A 57 3.92 19.53 -2.07
C ALA A 57 4.23 18.03 -1.99
N ASP A 58 4.07 17.42 -0.81
CA ASP A 58 4.26 15.97 -0.66
C ASP A 58 3.26 15.15 -1.48
N ILE A 59 1.99 15.55 -1.49
CA ILE A 59 0.97 14.91 -2.34
C ILE A 59 1.40 14.96 -3.82
N ILE A 60 1.89 16.11 -4.31
CA ILE A 60 2.34 16.26 -5.69
C ILE A 60 3.56 15.40 -5.98
N VAL A 61 4.54 15.36 -5.07
CA VAL A 61 5.74 14.51 -5.20
C VAL A 61 5.34 13.03 -5.25
N ASN A 62 4.52 12.57 -4.31
CA ASN A 62 4.07 11.18 -4.28
C ASN A 62 3.25 10.81 -5.52
N PHE A 63 2.46 11.74 -6.04
CA PHE A 63 1.75 11.55 -7.29
C PHE A 63 2.70 11.35 -8.49
N HIS A 64 3.80 12.14 -8.58
CA HIS A 64 4.83 11.95 -9.60
C HIS A 64 5.56 10.61 -9.48
N MET A 65 5.70 10.08 -8.25
CA MET A 65 6.28 8.77 -7.98
C MET A 65 5.32 7.60 -8.29
N ASN A 66 4.14 7.87 -8.87
CA ASN A 66 3.06 6.89 -9.06
C ASN A 66 2.68 6.16 -7.75
N ASN A 67 2.82 6.82 -6.62
CA ASN A 67 2.36 6.32 -5.35
C ASN A 67 0.84 6.45 -5.28
N GLU A 68 0.12 5.35 -5.39
CA GLU A 68 -1.35 5.29 -5.34
C GLU A 68 -1.92 5.78 -4.00
N TYR A 69 -1.06 5.90 -2.97
CA TYR A 69 -1.43 6.33 -1.62
C TYR A 69 -1.21 7.83 -1.36
N TYR A 70 -0.89 8.63 -2.39
CA TYR A 70 -0.63 10.07 -2.25
C TYR A 70 -1.75 10.83 -1.52
N TRP A 71 -3.00 10.38 -1.65
CA TRP A 71 -4.17 10.98 -1.02
C TRP A 71 -4.20 10.78 0.51
N LEU A 72 -3.50 9.77 1.04
CA LEU A 72 -3.37 9.53 2.48
C LEU A 72 -2.55 10.62 3.18
N ILE A 73 -1.62 11.25 2.47
CA ILE A 73 -0.68 12.23 3.02
C ILE A 73 -1.41 13.39 3.71
N LYS A 74 -2.57 13.78 3.20
CA LYS A 74 -3.36 14.84 3.81
C LYS A 74 -3.88 14.50 5.21
N HIS A 75 -3.95 13.22 5.55
CA HIS A 75 -4.42 12.73 6.84
C HIS A 75 -3.28 12.48 7.83
N PHE A 76 -2.04 12.45 7.36
CA PHE A 76 -0.87 12.29 8.23
C PHE A 76 -0.59 13.60 8.97
N ASP A 77 -0.14 13.47 10.21
CA ASP A 77 0.37 14.61 10.94
C ASP A 77 1.77 15.03 10.48
N ASP A 78 2.26 16.17 10.94
CA ASP A 78 3.56 16.71 10.53
C ASP A 78 4.71 15.84 11.03
N SER A 79 4.58 15.17 12.18
CA SER A 79 5.60 14.31 12.78
C SER A 79 5.84 13.07 11.92
N LEU A 80 4.76 12.39 11.51
CA LEU A 80 4.81 11.25 10.61
C LEU A 80 5.41 11.63 9.25
N LEU A 81 4.96 12.75 8.67
CA LEU A 81 5.50 13.23 7.40
C LEU A 81 6.99 13.60 7.47
N ASP A 82 7.43 14.25 8.55
CA ASP A 82 8.84 14.59 8.74
C ASP A 82 9.71 13.33 8.95
N ASN A 83 9.19 12.31 9.63
CA ASN A 83 9.84 11.01 9.75
C ASN A 83 9.99 10.35 8.37
N ILE A 84 8.90 10.27 7.59
CA ILE A 84 8.93 9.69 6.23
C ILE A 84 9.97 10.43 5.36
N ARG A 85 9.94 11.78 5.33
CA ARG A 85 10.88 12.59 4.54
C ARG A 85 12.33 12.40 4.96
N SER A 86 12.59 12.17 6.24
CA SER A 86 13.96 12.00 6.75
C SER A 86 14.55 10.64 6.41
N ARG A 87 13.72 9.65 6.11
CA ARG A 87 14.12 8.24 5.96
C ARG A 87 14.02 7.72 4.53
N PHE A 88 13.11 8.29 3.75
CA PHE A 88 12.85 7.83 2.39
C PHE A 88 13.13 8.96 1.38
N ASP A 89 13.85 8.61 0.35
CA ASP A 89 13.96 9.36 -0.90
C ASP A 89 13.06 8.72 -1.96
N GLU A 90 13.05 9.25 -3.18
CA GLU A 90 12.23 8.76 -4.28
C GLU A 90 12.48 7.27 -4.58
N GLU A 91 13.76 6.85 -4.59
CA GLU A 91 14.15 5.48 -4.93
C GLU A 91 13.75 4.50 -3.81
N SER A 92 14.10 4.79 -2.57
CA SER A 92 13.79 3.94 -1.41
C SER A 92 12.29 3.91 -1.10
N GLY A 93 11.58 5.03 -1.28
CA GLY A 93 10.13 5.09 -1.15
C GLY A 93 9.42 4.23 -2.19
N THR A 94 9.87 4.26 -3.45
CA THR A 94 9.33 3.41 -4.52
C THR A 94 9.55 1.92 -4.22
N ILE A 95 10.76 1.54 -3.81
CA ILE A 95 11.08 0.15 -3.43
C ILE A 95 10.22 -0.31 -2.25
N PHE A 96 10.02 0.56 -1.26
CA PHE A 96 9.15 0.26 -0.12
C PHE A 96 7.71 -0.03 -0.57
N MET A 97 7.14 0.83 -1.42
CA MET A 97 5.78 0.67 -1.93
C MET A 97 5.61 -0.59 -2.79
N GLU A 98 6.61 -0.94 -3.61
CA GLU A 98 6.60 -2.19 -4.37
C GLU A 98 6.58 -3.42 -3.45
N LYS A 99 7.40 -3.41 -2.39
CA LYS A 99 7.38 -4.48 -1.37
C LYS A 99 6.02 -4.57 -0.67
N TYR A 100 5.48 -3.44 -0.25
CA TYR A 100 4.19 -3.37 0.43
C TYR A 100 3.05 -3.94 -0.44
N ASN A 101 2.98 -3.52 -1.70
CA ASN A 101 1.98 -4.01 -2.64
C ASN A 101 2.12 -5.53 -2.89
N CYS A 102 3.35 -6.02 -3.03
CA CYS A 102 3.63 -7.44 -3.21
C CYS A 102 3.14 -8.28 -2.01
N LEU A 103 3.35 -7.79 -0.77
CA LEU A 103 2.88 -8.47 0.44
C LEU A 103 1.36 -8.45 0.57
N ASN A 104 0.71 -7.35 0.17
CA ASN A 104 -0.75 -7.27 0.13
C ASN A 104 -1.35 -8.26 -0.89
N GLU A 105 -0.74 -8.38 -2.07
CA GLU A 105 -1.15 -9.37 -3.07
C GLU A 105 -0.95 -10.81 -2.57
N GLU A 106 0.19 -11.10 -1.90
CA GLU A 106 0.45 -12.40 -1.28
C GLU A 106 -0.60 -12.72 -0.18
N ALA A 107 -1.01 -11.72 0.61
CA ALA A 107 -2.04 -11.88 1.64
C ALA A 107 -3.42 -12.26 1.04
N ILE A 108 -3.83 -11.55 -0.01
CA ILE A 108 -5.09 -11.83 -0.72
C ILE A 108 -5.03 -13.24 -1.33
N GLU A 109 -3.94 -13.59 -2.00
CA GLU A 109 -3.77 -14.91 -2.62
C GLU A 109 -3.85 -16.05 -1.60
N LEU A 110 -3.24 -15.90 -0.41
CA LEU A 110 -3.31 -16.89 0.66
C LEU A 110 -4.70 -16.98 1.26
N SER A 111 -5.37 -15.83 1.45
CA SER A 111 -6.75 -15.76 1.91
C SER A 111 -7.71 -16.47 0.95
N GLU A 112 -7.63 -16.18 -0.35
CA GLU A 112 -8.46 -16.81 -1.39
C GLU A 112 -8.25 -18.33 -1.48
N LYS A 113 -7.03 -18.79 -1.23
CA LYS A 113 -6.69 -20.23 -1.17
C LYS A 113 -7.12 -20.90 0.13
N GLY A 114 -7.69 -20.14 1.08
CA GLY A 114 -8.11 -20.64 2.39
C GLY A 114 -6.95 -21.14 3.25
N VAL A 115 -5.75 -20.59 3.07
CA VAL A 115 -4.58 -20.91 3.92
C VAL A 115 -4.81 -20.34 5.30
N PRO A 116 -4.81 -21.16 6.38
CA PRO A 116 -5.09 -20.64 7.71
C PRO A 116 -3.92 -19.78 8.25
N PRO A 117 -4.21 -18.80 9.14
CA PRO A 117 -3.20 -17.88 9.66
C PRO A 117 -2.03 -18.55 10.39
N GLU A 118 -2.23 -19.72 10.97
CA GLU A 118 -1.20 -20.52 11.65
C GLU A 118 -0.29 -21.32 10.72
N ASP A 119 -0.61 -21.43 9.42
CA ASP A 119 0.21 -22.12 8.42
C ASP A 119 1.58 -21.44 8.25
N GLU A 120 2.59 -22.23 7.92
CA GLU A 120 3.96 -21.73 7.75
C GLU A 120 4.05 -20.60 6.72
N LYS A 121 3.27 -20.66 5.63
CA LYS A 121 3.26 -19.60 4.61
C LYS A 121 2.68 -18.30 5.11
N ALA A 122 1.59 -18.37 5.89
CA ALA A 122 1.00 -17.20 6.52
C ALA A 122 1.94 -16.58 7.55
N GLN A 123 2.67 -17.42 8.31
CA GLN A 123 3.63 -16.95 9.29
C GLN A 123 4.88 -16.32 8.64
N VAL A 124 5.36 -16.84 7.52
CA VAL A 124 6.43 -16.21 6.72
C VAL A 124 5.97 -14.85 6.15
N LEU A 125 4.71 -14.77 5.72
CA LEU A 125 4.14 -13.50 5.28
C LEU A 125 4.05 -12.49 6.43
N ALA A 126 3.59 -12.91 7.61
CA ALA A 126 3.52 -12.06 8.80
C ALA A 126 4.90 -11.54 9.22
N GLU A 127 5.94 -12.38 9.18
CA GLU A 127 7.33 -11.98 9.43
C GLU A 127 7.82 -10.91 8.45
N LYS A 128 7.59 -11.13 7.14
CA LYS A 128 7.97 -10.16 6.09
C LYS A 128 7.25 -8.83 6.28
N PHE A 129 5.94 -8.90 6.57
CA PHE A 129 5.12 -7.70 6.77
C PHE A 129 5.58 -6.93 8.01
N TRP A 130 5.84 -7.63 9.13
CA TRP A 130 6.37 -7.02 10.34
C TRP A 130 7.74 -6.37 10.11
N THR A 131 8.63 -7.05 9.39
CA THR A 131 9.94 -6.51 9.01
C THR A 131 9.79 -5.22 8.20
N LEU A 132 8.86 -5.19 7.24
CA LEU A 132 8.60 -4.00 6.42
C LEU A 132 8.07 -2.83 7.26
N ILE A 133 7.14 -3.09 8.19
CA ILE A 133 6.61 -2.07 9.10
C ILE A 133 7.70 -1.55 10.03
N THR A 134 8.55 -2.42 10.57
CA THR A 134 9.69 -2.01 11.40
C THR A 134 10.70 -1.17 10.59
N GLU A 135 10.96 -1.52 9.33
CA GLU A 135 11.77 -0.72 8.42
C GLU A 135 11.15 0.67 8.21
N PHE A 136 9.83 0.75 8.02
CA PHE A 136 9.10 2.00 7.83
C PHE A 136 9.13 2.90 9.06
N THR A 137 8.78 2.36 10.22
CA THR A 137 8.72 3.11 11.48
C THR A 137 10.10 3.38 12.08
N GLY A 138 11.13 2.61 11.67
CA GLY A 138 12.46 2.65 12.28
C GLY A 138 12.48 2.17 13.72
N GLY A 139 11.49 1.39 14.12
CA GLY A 139 11.30 0.93 15.48
C GLY A 139 10.64 1.97 16.39
N ASP A 140 10.10 3.06 15.86
CA ASP A 140 9.36 4.06 16.64
C ASP A 140 7.91 3.61 16.84
N ILE A 141 7.59 3.29 18.11
CA ILE A 141 6.25 2.83 18.50
C ILE A 141 5.17 3.89 18.30
N SER A 142 5.49 5.18 18.45
CA SER A 142 4.51 6.24 18.27
C SER A 142 4.01 6.27 16.84
N ILE A 143 4.90 6.10 15.87
CA ILE A 143 4.57 6.00 14.44
C ILE A 143 3.75 4.75 14.14
N LEU A 144 4.08 3.61 14.77
CA LEU A 144 3.31 2.39 14.63
C LEU A 144 1.87 2.56 15.13
N GLN A 145 1.67 3.22 16.28
CA GLN A 145 0.35 3.50 16.82
C GLN A 145 -0.47 4.41 15.89
N GLU A 146 0.15 5.47 15.35
CA GLU A 146 -0.49 6.35 14.37
C GLU A 146 -0.90 5.58 13.11
N LEU A 147 -0.05 4.69 12.58
CA LEU A 147 -0.37 3.87 11.43
C LEU A 147 -1.53 2.90 11.69
N ILE A 148 -1.60 2.31 12.89
CA ILE A 148 -2.69 1.41 13.27
C ILE A 148 -4.01 2.18 13.41
N GLU A 149 -3.99 3.36 14.04
CA GLU A 149 -5.19 4.20 14.13
C GLU A 149 -5.65 4.66 12.77
N PHE A 150 -4.70 5.05 11.92
CA PHE A 150 -4.95 5.42 10.55
C PHE A 150 -5.54 4.26 9.72
N GLY A 151 -5.07 3.03 9.92
CA GLY A 151 -5.54 1.83 9.24
C GLY A 151 -7.02 1.47 9.50
N LYS A 152 -7.68 2.16 10.44
CA LYS A 152 -9.13 1.98 10.68
C LYS A 152 -10.02 2.68 9.66
N PHE A 153 -9.48 3.59 8.83
CA PHE A 153 -10.11 4.28 7.69
C PHE A 153 -11.57 4.70 7.87
N GLU A 154 -11.94 5.15 9.07
CA GLU A 154 -13.31 5.56 9.34
C GLU A 154 -13.72 6.75 8.46
N GLY A 155 -14.78 6.57 7.69
CA GLY A 155 -15.34 7.62 6.84
C GLY A 155 -14.75 7.75 5.44
N ILE A 156 -13.86 6.84 5.02
CA ILE A 156 -13.34 6.77 3.65
C ILE A 156 -13.93 5.55 2.97
N ASP A 157 -14.70 5.76 1.90
CA ASP A 157 -15.29 4.68 1.09
C ASP A 157 -14.68 4.73 -0.31
N ASN A 158 -13.70 3.87 -0.55
CA ASN A 158 -13.13 3.63 -1.88
C ASN A 158 -12.63 2.19 -2.00
N ASP A 159 -12.37 1.74 -3.23
CA ASP A 159 -11.97 0.37 -3.55
C ASP A 159 -10.67 -0.03 -2.82
N TRP A 160 -9.77 0.93 -2.60
CA TRP A 160 -8.53 0.68 -1.88
C TRP A 160 -8.78 0.34 -0.40
N VAL A 161 -9.68 1.08 0.27
CA VAL A 161 -10.04 0.82 1.68
C VAL A 161 -10.67 -0.57 1.82
N GLN A 162 -11.53 -0.97 0.87
CA GLN A 162 -12.12 -2.29 0.87
C GLN A 162 -11.06 -3.38 0.69
N LYS A 163 -10.15 -3.21 -0.28
CA LYS A 163 -9.03 -4.13 -0.50
C LYS A 163 -8.11 -4.21 0.73
N GLN A 164 -7.81 -3.08 1.36
CA GLN A 164 -6.97 -3.06 2.57
C GLN A 164 -7.67 -3.73 3.76
N ALA A 165 -8.98 -3.60 3.89
CA ALA A 165 -9.75 -4.31 4.91
C ALA A 165 -9.67 -5.84 4.73
N GLU A 166 -9.70 -6.34 3.50
CA GLU A 166 -9.51 -7.77 3.20
C GLU A 166 -8.10 -8.24 3.57
N VAL A 167 -7.08 -7.46 3.22
CA VAL A 167 -5.68 -7.73 3.60
C VAL A 167 -5.54 -7.78 5.11
N ASN A 168 -6.05 -6.78 5.83
CA ASN A 168 -5.96 -6.69 7.29
C ASN A 168 -6.71 -7.86 7.96
N ALA A 169 -7.90 -8.21 7.47
CA ALA A 169 -8.66 -9.35 7.99
C ALA A 169 -7.89 -10.68 7.96
N TYR A 170 -6.98 -10.84 7.01
CA TYR A 170 -6.10 -12.01 6.91
C TYR A 170 -4.79 -11.84 7.70
N LEU A 171 -4.17 -10.67 7.62
CA LEU A 171 -2.87 -10.41 8.25
C LEU A 171 -2.95 -10.26 9.77
N ASP A 172 -3.98 -9.61 10.31
CA ASP A 172 -4.09 -9.37 11.75
C ASP A 172 -4.00 -10.66 12.57
N PRO A 173 -4.80 -11.71 12.31
CA PRO A 173 -4.66 -12.96 13.04
C PRO A 173 -3.32 -13.68 12.80
N ALA A 174 -2.71 -13.54 11.61
CA ALA A 174 -1.41 -14.11 11.34
C ALA A 174 -0.29 -13.40 12.11
N LEU A 175 -0.36 -12.07 12.22
CA LEU A 175 0.57 -11.26 13.02
C LEU A 175 0.41 -11.54 14.53
N GLU A 176 -0.81 -11.68 15.04
CA GLU A 176 -1.04 -12.06 16.44
C GLU A 176 -0.36 -13.39 16.81
N ILE A 177 -0.48 -14.39 15.93
CA ILE A 177 0.17 -15.67 16.09
C ILE A 177 1.69 -15.53 16.00
N TYR A 178 2.19 -14.76 15.05
CA TYR A 178 3.62 -14.49 14.89
C TYR A 178 4.21 -13.84 16.14
N PHE A 179 3.60 -12.76 16.64
CA PHE A 179 4.03 -12.08 17.85
C PHE A 179 4.02 -13.00 19.07
N SER A 180 2.96 -13.80 19.23
CA SER A 180 2.87 -14.78 20.32
C SER A 180 3.99 -15.82 20.25
N ARG A 181 4.34 -16.33 19.05
CA ARG A 181 5.42 -17.32 18.85
C ARG A 181 6.80 -16.75 19.13
N MET A 182 7.00 -15.49 18.73
CA MET A 182 8.29 -14.81 18.89
C MET A 182 8.47 -14.16 20.26
N GLY A 183 7.40 -14.08 21.07
CA GLY A 183 7.42 -13.38 22.35
C GLY A 183 7.56 -11.87 22.21
N ILE A 184 7.12 -11.31 21.06
CA ILE A 184 7.17 -9.88 20.76
C ILE A 184 5.88 -9.22 21.24
N ASN A 185 6.01 -8.08 21.91
CA ASN A 185 4.89 -7.18 22.14
C ASN A 185 5.12 -5.89 21.35
N PRO A 186 4.44 -5.68 20.19
CA PRO A 186 4.69 -4.53 19.34
C PRO A 186 4.29 -3.18 19.95
N PHE A 187 3.68 -3.19 21.14
CA PHE A 187 3.23 -1.99 21.86
C PHE A 187 4.11 -1.63 23.07
N VAL A 188 5.24 -2.32 23.26
CA VAL A 188 6.20 -2.06 24.35
C VAL A 188 7.53 -1.60 23.79
N GLU A 189 8.00 -0.46 24.28
CA GLU A 189 9.30 0.13 23.90
C GLU A 189 10.45 -0.86 24.17
N GLY A 190 11.27 -1.15 23.15
CA GLY A 190 12.45 -2.01 23.27
C GLY A 190 12.26 -3.47 22.83
N GLU A 191 11.08 -3.85 22.36
CA GLU A 191 10.79 -5.18 21.78
C GLU A 191 10.58 -5.17 20.26
N LEU A 192 10.94 -4.05 19.60
CA LEU A 192 10.91 -3.88 18.15
C LEU A 192 12.25 -4.20 17.49
#